data_1b3e8d905fcc98bc57148e9623f08574
#
_entry.id   1b3e8d905fcc98bc57148e9623f08574
#
_cell.length_a   1.000
_cell.length_b   1.000
_cell.length_c   1.000
_cell.angle_alpha   90.00
_cell.angle_beta   90.00
_cell.angle_gamma   90.00
#
_symmetry.space_group_name_H-M   'P 1'
#
loop_
_entity.id
_entity.type
_entity.pdbx_description
1 polymer ?
#
loop_
_entity_poly.entity_id
_entity_poly.type
_entity_poly.pdbx_seq_one_letter_code
_entity_poly.pdbx_strand_id
1 'polypeptide(L)'
;MDRDIVCLQVPSFEIVLARTHEASLRHRPVALAPIHTPRGLVREVSQEAVDEGVLPGMSVELARRLCPSLRVIPPDSTRTQAAHRELQQAIMPFAPVWESIRPGSLFLDLTGTQRLFGHPIDTAARLERELTGKWGWHSQIGVATNKLVSHLAATTLEKPPQMRSIYSGSEQAFLAPLPATLLPGLNRMQASHILHRLDDLNLRTLGSIADVSLVQLEAVLGTAAGVLHDWAVGIDHSPVRPSVDQPLIEQSLTLNPDEIDDQLILGRLSRLIERICAILRQQRRICRRLSLALRHSDHVERMAQHLLPHGTYWEADLQPVLVQLFARCFRRRVRLQRIILRADCLEPLAEQLRLFDEPAMTVQPASHRLSLVLDAIRAKFGERAIAWGKTLP
;
A
#
# COMPACT_ATOMS: atom_id res chain seq x y z
N MET A 1 -9.28 -15.80 -25.43
CA MET A 1 -10.08 -14.56 -25.30
C MET A 1 -9.13 -13.53 -24.73
N ASP A 2 -8.96 -12.43 -25.43
CA ASP A 2 -8.16 -11.33 -24.92
C ASP A 2 -8.86 -10.75 -23.69
N ARG A 3 -8.09 -10.38 -22.68
CA ARG A 3 -8.64 -9.73 -21.48
C ARG A 3 -8.82 -8.23 -21.74
N ASP A 4 -9.79 -7.63 -21.11
CA ASP A 4 -10.06 -6.18 -21.13
C ASP A 4 -9.80 -5.60 -19.75
N ILE A 5 -8.57 -5.19 -19.51
CA ILE A 5 -8.17 -4.66 -18.19
C ILE A 5 -8.06 -3.15 -18.24
N VAL A 6 -8.71 -2.49 -17.30
CA VAL A 6 -8.67 -1.04 -17.13
C VAL A 6 -7.92 -0.71 -15.85
N CYS A 7 -6.92 0.15 -15.95
CA CYS A 7 -6.27 0.78 -14.81
C CYS A 7 -6.77 2.23 -14.69
N LEU A 8 -7.40 2.54 -13.57
CA LEU A 8 -7.86 3.87 -13.23
C LEU A 8 -7.00 4.44 -12.12
N GLN A 9 -6.50 5.65 -12.30
CA GLN A 9 -5.70 6.37 -11.31
C GLN A 9 -6.17 7.82 -11.19
N VAL A 10 -6.39 8.28 -9.96
CA VAL A 10 -6.54 9.70 -9.64
C VAL A 10 -5.18 10.18 -9.11
N PRO A 11 -4.40 10.94 -9.89
CA PRO A 11 -3.08 11.39 -9.49
C PRO A 11 -3.14 12.27 -8.24
N SER A 12 -2.13 12.14 -7.37
CA SER A 12 -2.03 12.91 -6.13
C SER A 12 -3.36 12.95 -5.34
N PHE A 13 -3.94 11.75 -5.13
CA PHE A 13 -5.30 11.60 -4.62
C PHE A 13 -5.54 12.34 -3.30
N GLU A 14 -4.59 12.26 -2.35
CA GLU A 14 -4.72 12.96 -1.07
C GLU A 14 -4.74 14.49 -1.24
N ILE A 15 -3.99 15.02 -2.21
CA ILE A 15 -3.99 16.46 -2.54
C ILE A 15 -5.30 16.86 -3.22
N VAL A 16 -5.83 16.03 -4.13
CA VAL A 16 -7.14 16.27 -4.78
C VAL A 16 -8.23 16.35 -3.71
N LEU A 17 -8.22 15.44 -2.73
CA LEU A 17 -9.16 15.47 -1.60
C LEU A 17 -9.01 16.73 -0.75
N ALA A 18 -7.78 17.15 -0.46
CA ALA A 18 -7.55 18.38 0.27
C ALA A 18 -8.10 19.60 -0.46
N ARG A 19 -7.90 19.69 -1.79
CA ARG A 19 -8.41 20.76 -2.65
C ARG A 19 -9.94 20.81 -2.76
N THR A 20 -10.61 19.66 -2.61
CA THR A 20 -12.07 19.59 -2.59
C THR A 20 -12.64 20.26 -1.33
N HIS A 21 -11.93 20.13 -0.21
CA HIS A 21 -12.36 20.69 1.08
C HIS A 21 -11.87 22.12 1.30
N GLU A 22 -10.67 22.44 0.85
CA GLU A 22 -10.04 23.74 1.04
C GLU A 22 -9.76 24.44 -0.30
N ALA A 23 -10.64 25.35 -0.67
CA ALA A 23 -10.55 26.08 -1.93
C ALA A 23 -9.26 26.92 -2.06
N SER A 24 -8.65 27.32 -0.93
CA SER A 24 -7.38 28.08 -0.90
C SER A 24 -6.19 27.30 -1.46
N LEU A 25 -6.28 25.96 -1.54
CA LEU A 25 -5.24 25.09 -2.08
C LEU A 25 -5.34 24.89 -3.60
N ARG A 26 -6.42 25.37 -4.23
CA ARG A 26 -6.58 25.28 -5.68
C ARG A 26 -5.54 26.14 -6.39
N HIS A 27 -4.93 25.57 -7.42
CA HIS A 27 -3.90 26.25 -8.25
C HIS A 27 -2.66 26.73 -7.47
N ARG A 28 -2.43 26.20 -6.27
CA ARG A 28 -1.22 26.49 -5.51
C ARG A 28 -0.33 25.25 -5.44
N PRO A 29 1.00 25.43 -5.36
CA PRO A 29 1.90 24.31 -5.09
C PRO A 29 1.63 23.74 -3.71
N VAL A 30 1.30 22.43 -3.66
CA VAL A 30 0.96 21.68 -2.46
C VAL A 30 1.83 20.44 -2.36
N ALA A 31 2.33 20.16 -1.17
CA ALA A 31 3.01 18.93 -0.85
C ALA A 31 2.38 18.25 0.37
N LEU A 32 2.28 16.93 0.33
CA LEU A 32 1.83 16.10 1.43
C LEU A 32 3.04 15.62 2.23
N ALA A 33 3.18 16.06 3.47
CA ALA A 33 4.27 15.64 4.35
C ALA A 33 3.88 15.81 5.83
N PRO A 34 4.55 15.10 6.79
CA PRO A 34 4.38 15.33 8.21
C PRO A 34 4.79 16.76 8.58
N ILE A 35 3.87 17.54 9.19
CA ILE A 35 4.10 18.97 9.48
C ILE A 35 5.13 19.17 10.62
N HIS A 36 5.17 18.26 11.58
CA HIS A 36 5.93 18.44 12.84
C HIS A 36 7.39 17.93 12.79
N THR A 37 7.87 17.49 11.64
CA THR A 37 9.23 17.00 11.47
C THR A 37 9.96 17.82 10.40
N PRO A 38 10.96 18.65 10.76
CA PRO A 38 11.76 19.41 9.79
C PRO A 38 12.42 18.53 8.71
N ARG A 39 12.72 17.28 9.07
CA ARG A 39 13.25 16.23 8.19
C ARG A 39 12.16 15.34 7.59
N GLY A 40 10.88 15.73 7.66
CA GLY A 40 9.79 15.00 7.03
C GLY A 40 10.01 14.89 5.52
N LEU A 41 9.78 13.69 4.96
CA LEU A 41 9.86 13.51 3.52
C LEU A 41 8.52 13.81 2.86
N VAL A 42 8.56 14.49 1.75
CA VAL A 42 7.41 14.72 0.88
C VAL A 42 6.93 13.40 0.30
N ARG A 43 5.64 13.08 0.46
CA ARG A 43 5.03 11.83 -0.03
C ARG A 43 4.37 12.02 -1.38
N GLU A 44 3.57 13.07 -1.51
CA GLU A 44 2.90 13.46 -2.74
C GLU A 44 3.11 14.95 -3.01
N VAL A 45 3.06 15.34 -4.27
CA VAL A 45 3.19 16.72 -4.72
C VAL A 45 2.13 17.03 -5.76
N SER A 46 1.68 18.26 -5.79
CA SER A 46 0.81 18.76 -6.87
C SER A 46 1.64 19.07 -8.11
N GLN A 47 0.98 19.15 -9.27
CA GLN A 47 1.66 19.48 -10.53
C GLN A 47 2.39 20.83 -10.46
N GLU A 48 1.79 21.82 -9.85
CA GLU A 48 2.39 23.14 -9.68
C GLU A 48 3.67 23.08 -8.84
N ALA A 49 3.74 22.16 -7.87
CA ALA A 49 4.95 21.96 -7.08
C ALA A 49 6.01 21.18 -7.88
N VAL A 50 5.61 20.25 -8.74
CA VAL A 50 6.52 19.55 -9.68
C VAL A 50 7.12 20.53 -10.67
N ASP A 51 6.33 21.45 -11.20
CA ASP A 51 6.78 22.48 -12.15
C ASP A 51 7.83 23.42 -11.51
N GLU A 52 7.79 23.60 -10.17
CA GLU A 52 8.81 24.33 -9.37
C GLU A 52 9.99 23.42 -8.92
N GLY A 53 10.05 22.20 -9.40
CA GLY A 53 11.14 21.25 -9.12
C GLY A 53 11.02 20.47 -7.82
N VAL A 54 9.88 20.50 -7.13
CA VAL A 54 9.64 19.70 -5.93
C VAL A 54 9.24 18.26 -6.32
N LEU A 55 9.95 17.27 -5.80
CA LEU A 55 9.70 15.85 -6.09
C LEU A 55 9.38 15.07 -4.82
N PRO A 56 8.59 13.99 -4.92
CA PRO A 56 8.39 13.04 -3.81
C PRO A 56 9.73 12.48 -3.32
N GLY A 57 9.84 12.30 -2.00
CA GLY A 57 11.07 11.83 -1.37
C GLY A 57 12.03 12.93 -0.93
N MET A 58 11.85 14.18 -1.36
CA MET A 58 12.62 15.32 -0.87
C MET A 58 12.27 15.65 0.59
N SER A 59 13.22 16.22 1.34
CA SER A 59 12.89 16.79 2.65
C SER A 59 12.01 18.03 2.49
N VAL A 60 11.13 18.27 3.46
CA VAL A 60 10.26 19.46 3.48
C VAL A 60 11.08 20.75 3.43
N GLU A 61 12.26 20.75 4.06
CA GLU A 61 13.15 21.90 4.05
C GLU A 61 13.68 22.22 2.63
N LEU A 62 14.14 21.18 1.92
CA LEU A 62 14.61 21.33 0.54
C LEU A 62 13.45 21.77 -0.39
N ALA A 63 12.29 21.14 -0.24
CA ALA A 63 11.09 21.47 -1.01
C ALA A 63 10.68 22.95 -0.84
N ARG A 64 10.73 23.47 0.39
CA ARG A 64 10.45 24.90 0.66
C ARG A 64 11.51 25.85 0.12
N ARG A 65 12.75 25.41 0.00
CA ARG A 65 13.82 26.21 -0.64
C ARG A 65 13.60 26.33 -2.14
N LEU A 66 13.14 25.24 -2.79
CA LEU A 66 12.84 25.22 -4.22
C LEU A 66 11.56 25.99 -4.54
N CYS A 67 10.53 25.83 -3.73
CA CYS A 67 9.24 26.49 -3.88
C CYS A 67 8.85 27.21 -2.58
N PRO A 68 9.18 28.51 -2.41
CA PRO A 68 8.85 29.28 -1.21
C PRO A 68 7.34 29.42 -0.95
N SER A 69 6.51 29.34 -1.99
CA SER A 69 5.05 29.40 -1.91
C SER A 69 4.40 28.05 -1.54
N LEU A 70 5.20 26.99 -1.35
CA LEU A 70 4.73 25.62 -1.11
C LEU A 70 3.87 25.52 0.15
N ARG A 71 2.66 25.01 -0.01
CA ARG A 71 1.78 24.64 1.09
C ARG A 71 2.00 23.17 1.48
N VAL A 72 2.47 22.94 2.68
CA VAL A 72 2.66 21.58 3.21
C VAL A 72 1.46 21.22 4.07
N ILE A 73 0.80 20.12 3.72
CA ILE A 73 -0.36 19.58 4.43
C ILE A 73 -0.06 18.21 5.02
N PRO A 74 -0.64 17.86 6.18
CA PRO A 74 -0.45 16.53 6.76
C PRO A 74 -1.27 15.48 6.02
N PRO A 75 -0.82 14.21 5.97
CA PRO A 75 -1.63 13.12 5.48
C PRO A 75 -2.84 12.86 6.42
N ASP A 76 -4.01 12.68 5.82
CA ASP A 76 -5.24 12.30 6.51
C ASP A 76 -5.71 10.91 6.04
N SER A 77 -5.26 9.88 6.72
CA SER A 77 -5.56 8.49 6.36
C SER A 77 -7.05 8.16 6.46
N THR A 78 -7.76 8.77 7.40
CA THR A 78 -9.21 8.51 7.61
C THR A 78 -10.01 9.03 6.44
N ARG A 79 -9.75 10.27 6.03
CA ARG A 79 -10.40 10.88 4.87
C ARG A 79 -10.04 10.15 3.56
N THR A 80 -8.76 9.81 3.40
CA THR A 80 -8.27 9.10 2.22
C THR A 80 -8.95 7.74 2.07
N GLN A 81 -9.11 6.98 3.15
CA GLN A 81 -9.80 5.70 3.12
C GLN A 81 -11.31 5.84 2.88
N ALA A 82 -11.95 6.86 3.44
CA ALA A 82 -13.36 7.13 3.18
C ALA A 82 -13.62 7.44 1.70
N ALA A 83 -12.84 8.37 1.14
CA ALA A 83 -12.94 8.73 -0.28
C ALA A 83 -12.57 7.56 -1.20
N HIS A 84 -11.60 6.72 -0.83
CA HIS A 84 -11.29 5.52 -1.61
C HIS A 84 -12.44 4.53 -1.63
N ARG A 85 -13.17 4.36 -0.51
CA ARG A 85 -14.40 3.54 -0.48
C ARG A 85 -15.51 4.12 -1.36
N GLU A 86 -15.65 5.44 -1.42
CA GLU A 86 -16.58 6.09 -2.36
C GLU A 86 -16.20 5.81 -3.81
N LEU A 87 -14.90 5.87 -4.14
CA LEU A 87 -14.40 5.49 -5.46
C LEU A 87 -14.71 4.03 -5.79
N GLN A 88 -14.49 3.10 -4.86
CA GLN A 88 -14.83 1.69 -5.01
C GLN A 88 -16.32 1.50 -5.28
N GLN A 89 -17.19 2.18 -4.52
CA GLN A 89 -18.65 2.12 -4.74
C GLN A 89 -19.06 2.66 -6.12
N ALA A 90 -18.39 3.68 -6.62
CA ALA A 90 -18.65 4.25 -7.94
C ALA A 90 -18.31 3.28 -9.07
N ILE A 91 -17.28 2.44 -8.93
CA ILE A 91 -16.87 1.50 -9.96
C ILE A 91 -17.65 0.17 -9.94
N MET A 92 -18.23 -0.22 -8.80
CA MET A 92 -18.94 -1.51 -8.67
C MET A 92 -20.02 -1.75 -9.75
N PRO A 93 -20.79 -0.74 -10.19
CA PRO A 93 -21.79 -0.96 -11.25
C PRO A 93 -21.19 -1.25 -12.63
N PHE A 94 -19.92 -0.90 -12.86
CA PHE A 94 -19.25 -1.00 -14.16
C PHE A 94 -18.37 -2.22 -14.32
N ALA A 95 -17.85 -2.77 -13.22
CA ALA A 95 -16.91 -3.87 -13.26
C ALA A 95 -17.29 -5.00 -12.29
N PRO A 96 -17.47 -6.25 -12.79
CA PRO A 96 -17.76 -7.40 -11.94
C PRO A 96 -16.58 -7.77 -11.04
N VAL A 97 -15.36 -7.51 -11.50
CA VAL A 97 -14.12 -7.78 -10.76
C VAL A 97 -13.24 -6.55 -10.78
N TRP A 98 -12.79 -6.12 -9.62
CA TRP A 98 -11.88 -5.00 -9.46
C TRP A 98 -10.88 -5.25 -8.33
N GLU A 99 -9.72 -4.62 -8.41
CA GLU A 99 -8.62 -4.73 -7.44
C GLU A 99 -8.10 -3.35 -7.05
N SER A 100 -7.98 -3.11 -5.75
CA SER A 100 -7.38 -1.88 -5.25
C SER A 100 -5.84 -2.00 -5.25
N ILE A 101 -5.16 -1.05 -5.88
CA ILE A 101 -3.69 -0.96 -5.89
C ILE A 101 -3.23 -0.12 -4.69
N ARG A 102 -3.83 1.07 -4.56
CA ARG A 102 -3.59 2.07 -3.52
C ARG A 102 -4.78 3.04 -3.49
N PRO A 103 -4.94 3.87 -2.46
CA PRO A 103 -5.97 4.89 -2.47
C PRO A 103 -5.93 5.72 -3.76
N GLY A 104 -7.07 5.87 -4.42
CA GLY A 104 -7.19 6.56 -5.70
C GLY A 104 -6.75 5.75 -6.92
N SER A 105 -6.38 4.47 -6.80
CA SER A 105 -5.89 3.67 -7.92
C SER A 105 -6.43 2.24 -7.89
N LEU A 106 -7.01 1.79 -9.00
CA LEU A 106 -7.76 0.53 -9.11
C LEU A 106 -7.51 -0.14 -10.46
N PHE A 107 -7.54 -1.47 -10.48
CA PHE A 107 -7.73 -2.26 -11.69
C PHE A 107 -9.17 -2.73 -11.78
N LEU A 108 -9.71 -2.74 -12.99
CA LEU A 108 -11.02 -3.31 -13.31
C LEU A 108 -10.85 -4.35 -14.42
N ASP A 109 -11.49 -5.50 -14.27
CA ASP A 109 -11.57 -6.51 -15.31
C ASP A 109 -12.95 -6.41 -15.99
N LEU A 110 -12.94 -5.94 -17.22
CA LEU A 110 -14.13 -5.79 -18.06
C LEU A 110 -14.27 -6.93 -19.08
N THR A 111 -13.46 -7.99 -18.95
CA THR A 111 -13.47 -9.12 -19.87
C THR A 111 -14.87 -9.73 -19.92
N GLY A 112 -15.41 -9.88 -21.13
CA GLY A 112 -16.74 -10.44 -21.37
C GLY A 112 -17.92 -9.54 -21.06
N THR A 113 -17.71 -8.31 -20.60
CA THR A 113 -18.78 -7.37 -20.22
C THR A 113 -19.27 -6.50 -21.38
N GLN A 114 -18.67 -6.60 -22.56
CA GLN A 114 -18.95 -5.73 -23.72
C GLN A 114 -20.43 -5.70 -24.14
N ARG A 115 -21.16 -6.82 -24.00
CA ARG A 115 -22.60 -6.88 -24.28
C ARG A 115 -23.46 -6.07 -23.32
N LEU A 116 -23.00 -5.87 -22.08
CA LEU A 116 -23.73 -5.16 -21.03
C LEU A 116 -23.34 -3.67 -20.99
N PHE A 117 -22.05 -3.38 -21.12
CA PHE A 117 -21.51 -2.04 -20.89
C PHE A 117 -20.92 -1.36 -22.12
N GLY A 118 -20.83 -2.08 -23.27
CA GLY A 118 -20.18 -1.59 -24.48
C GLY A 118 -18.66 -1.82 -24.46
N HIS A 119 -17.96 -1.17 -25.36
CA HIS A 119 -16.51 -1.30 -25.47
C HIS A 119 -15.80 -0.81 -24.18
N PRO A 120 -14.67 -1.43 -23.74
CA PRO A 120 -14.00 -1.06 -22.50
C PRO A 120 -13.63 0.42 -22.40
N ILE A 121 -13.22 1.04 -23.50
CA ILE A 121 -12.90 2.47 -23.55
C ILE A 121 -14.14 3.36 -23.31
N ASP A 122 -15.30 2.95 -23.81
CA ASP A 122 -16.56 3.70 -23.61
C ASP A 122 -17.03 3.58 -22.16
N THR A 123 -16.83 2.41 -21.57
CA THR A 123 -17.10 2.19 -20.13
C THR A 123 -16.18 3.04 -19.27
N ALA A 124 -14.88 3.10 -19.60
CA ALA A 124 -13.91 3.96 -18.95
C ALA A 124 -14.28 5.44 -19.07
N ALA A 125 -14.73 5.89 -20.24
CA ALA A 125 -15.16 7.26 -20.47
C ALA A 125 -16.43 7.64 -19.70
N ARG A 126 -17.35 6.68 -19.50
CA ARG A 126 -18.53 6.90 -18.65
C ARG A 126 -18.14 7.02 -17.18
N LEU A 127 -17.24 6.16 -16.72
CA LEU A 127 -16.72 6.19 -15.35
C LEU A 127 -16.01 7.52 -15.05
N GLU A 128 -15.14 8.00 -15.97
CA GLU A 128 -14.48 9.31 -15.84
C GLU A 128 -15.50 10.46 -15.70
N ARG A 129 -16.54 10.46 -16.54
CA ARG A 129 -17.60 11.48 -16.46
C ARG A 129 -18.35 11.44 -15.12
N GLU A 130 -18.59 10.25 -14.58
CA GLU A 130 -19.25 10.10 -13.27
C GLU A 130 -18.35 10.63 -12.13
N LEU A 131 -17.06 10.27 -12.12
CA LEU A 131 -16.11 10.74 -11.12
C LEU A 131 -15.93 12.27 -11.16
N THR A 132 -15.79 12.82 -12.36
CA THR A 132 -15.66 14.26 -12.56
C THR A 132 -16.96 15.00 -12.19
N GLY A 133 -18.12 14.47 -12.59
CA GLY A 133 -19.42 15.12 -12.32
C GLY A 133 -19.80 15.11 -10.84
N LYS A 134 -19.51 14.02 -10.13
CA LYS A 134 -19.94 13.87 -8.73
C LYS A 134 -18.97 14.47 -7.73
N TRP A 135 -17.66 14.34 -7.96
CA TRP A 135 -16.63 14.74 -7.00
C TRP A 135 -15.58 15.71 -7.55
N GLY A 136 -15.58 15.97 -8.86
CA GLY A 136 -14.52 16.74 -9.50
C GLY A 136 -13.18 16.00 -9.55
N TRP A 137 -13.20 14.67 -9.44
CA TRP A 137 -11.99 13.86 -9.51
C TRP A 137 -11.67 13.53 -10.96
N HIS A 138 -10.54 14.03 -11.44
CA HIS A 138 -10.05 13.73 -12.78
C HIS A 138 -9.10 12.55 -12.73
N SER A 139 -9.35 11.56 -13.58
CA SER A 139 -8.56 10.34 -13.62
C SER A 139 -7.71 10.20 -14.87
N GLN A 140 -6.66 9.40 -14.75
CA GLN A 140 -5.85 8.87 -15.85
C GLN A 140 -6.22 7.40 -16.02
N ILE A 141 -6.61 7.00 -17.22
CA ILE A 141 -7.13 5.67 -17.48
C ILE A 141 -6.31 5.00 -18.58
N GLY A 142 -5.79 3.81 -18.27
CA GLY A 142 -5.16 2.93 -19.25
C GLY A 142 -6.04 1.69 -19.51
N VAL A 143 -6.27 1.36 -20.76
CA VAL A 143 -7.02 0.17 -21.17
C VAL A 143 -6.08 -0.74 -21.97
N ALA A 144 -5.95 -2.00 -21.59
CA ALA A 144 -5.06 -2.96 -22.27
C ALA A 144 -5.48 -4.41 -21.98
N THR A 145 -4.75 -5.36 -22.56
CA THR A 145 -4.98 -6.79 -22.40
C THR A 145 -4.52 -7.37 -21.07
N ASN A 146 -3.72 -6.64 -20.28
CA ASN A 146 -3.21 -7.09 -18.99
C ASN A 146 -2.96 -5.93 -18.03
N LYS A 147 -2.69 -6.28 -16.76
CA LYS A 147 -2.50 -5.31 -15.68
C LYS A 147 -1.29 -4.42 -15.87
N LEU A 148 -0.16 -4.99 -16.30
CA LEU A 148 1.07 -4.24 -16.49
C LEU A 148 0.90 -3.14 -17.55
N VAL A 149 0.44 -3.53 -18.74
CA VAL A 149 0.30 -2.59 -19.86
C VAL A 149 -0.76 -1.53 -19.56
N SER A 150 -1.91 -1.89 -18.96
CA SER A 150 -2.92 -0.93 -18.56
C SER A 150 -2.41 0.06 -17.50
N HIS A 151 -1.60 -0.41 -16.54
CA HIS A 151 -0.98 0.44 -15.53
C HIS A 151 0.02 1.42 -16.13
N LEU A 152 0.91 0.95 -17.01
CA LEU A 152 1.88 1.81 -17.68
C LEU A 152 1.20 2.78 -18.65
N ALA A 153 0.14 2.35 -19.33
CA ALA A 153 -0.66 3.23 -20.17
C ALA A 153 -1.29 4.39 -19.38
N ALA A 154 -1.80 4.12 -18.17
CA ALA A 154 -2.32 5.17 -17.28
C ALA A 154 -1.21 6.05 -16.72
N THR A 155 -0.11 5.47 -16.24
CA THR A 155 0.98 6.18 -15.56
C THR A 155 1.77 7.11 -16.49
N THR A 156 1.82 6.80 -17.78
CA THR A 156 2.54 7.61 -18.79
C THR A 156 1.69 8.72 -19.39
N LEU A 157 0.48 8.95 -18.91
CA LEU A 157 -0.33 10.11 -19.26
C LEU A 157 0.20 11.35 -18.51
N GLU A 158 0.25 12.49 -19.21
CA GLU A 158 0.84 13.71 -18.62
C GLU A 158 -0.14 14.44 -17.69
N LYS A 159 -1.39 14.62 -18.12
CA LYS A 159 -2.38 15.41 -17.38
C LYS A 159 -3.75 14.71 -17.37
N PRO A 160 -4.45 14.68 -16.21
CA PRO A 160 -5.83 14.23 -16.14
C PRO A 160 -6.79 15.34 -16.62
N PRO A 161 -7.99 15.03 -17.17
CA PRO A 161 -8.45 13.69 -17.49
C PRO A 161 -7.89 13.21 -18.84
N GLN A 162 -7.26 12.05 -18.85
CA GLN A 162 -6.76 11.44 -20.10
C GLN A 162 -6.97 9.93 -20.09
N MET A 163 -7.16 9.37 -21.28
CA MET A 163 -7.31 7.93 -21.46
C MET A 163 -6.43 7.45 -22.62
N ARG A 164 -5.87 6.25 -22.47
CA ARG A 164 -5.10 5.58 -23.50
C ARG A 164 -5.50 4.12 -23.59
N SER A 165 -5.81 3.66 -24.81
CA SER A 165 -6.07 2.25 -25.09
C SER A 165 -4.92 1.65 -25.87
N ILE A 166 -4.42 0.52 -25.42
CA ILE A 166 -3.38 -0.29 -26.08
C ILE A 166 -4.06 -1.55 -26.59
N TYR A 167 -4.07 -1.73 -27.91
CA TYR A 167 -4.70 -2.86 -28.56
C TYR A 167 -3.84 -4.11 -28.43
N SER A 168 -4.49 -5.28 -28.45
CA SER A 168 -3.83 -6.58 -28.50
C SER A 168 -2.84 -6.65 -29.67
N GLY A 169 -1.61 -7.07 -29.39
CA GLY A 169 -0.50 -7.15 -30.35
C GLY A 169 0.33 -5.87 -30.49
N SER A 170 -0.06 -4.74 -29.86
CA SER A 170 0.72 -3.50 -29.87
C SER A 170 1.44 -3.21 -28.53
N GLU A 171 1.37 -4.14 -27.58
CA GLU A 171 1.91 -3.98 -26.22
C GLU A 171 3.41 -3.73 -26.24
N GLN A 172 4.18 -4.56 -26.95
CA GLN A 172 5.64 -4.43 -27.06
C GLN A 172 6.04 -3.10 -27.70
N ALA A 173 5.36 -2.70 -28.78
CA ALA A 173 5.64 -1.43 -29.45
C ALA A 173 5.38 -0.22 -28.55
N PHE A 174 4.33 -0.28 -27.73
CA PHE A 174 4.03 0.73 -26.72
C PHE A 174 5.08 0.77 -25.60
N LEU A 175 5.52 -0.39 -25.13
CA LEU A 175 6.46 -0.49 -24.01
C LEU A 175 7.90 -0.16 -24.41
N ALA A 176 8.31 -0.45 -25.64
CA ALA A 176 9.70 -0.34 -26.06
C ALA A 176 10.41 0.98 -25.72
N PRO A 177 9.81 2.18 -25.90
CA PRO A 177 10.44 3.45 -25.55
C PRO A 177 10.43 3.77 -24.05
N LEU A 178 9.66 3.03 -23.22
CA LEU A 178 9.49 3.35 -21.81
C LEU A 178 10.72 2.95 -21.00
N PRO A 179 11.10 3.79 -20.00
CA PRO A 179 12.23 3.47 -19.14
C PRO A 179 11.90 2.30 -18.20
N ALA A 180 12.88 1.42 -17.96
CA ALA A 180 12.76 0.25 -17.09
C ALA A 180 12.35 0.61 -15.65
N THR A 181 12.65 1.82 -15.21
CA THR A 181 12.27 2.33 -13.86
C THR A 181 10.76 2.42 -13.63
N LEU A 182 9.95 2.40 -14.69
CA LEU A 182 8.49 2.40 -14.59
C LEU A 182 7.90 1.05 -14.23
N LEU A 183 8.67 -0.04 -14.35
CA LEU A 183 8.17 -1.37 -14.00
C LEU A 183 7.78 -1.46 -12.52
N PRO A 184 6.62 -2.06 -12.22
CA PRO A 184 6.16 -2.24 -10.85
C PRO A 184 7.18 -3.03 -10.01
N GLY A 185 7.52 -2.51 -8.85
CA GLY A 185 8.42 -3.17 -7.91
C GLY A 185 9.91 -2.88 -8.09
N LEU A 186 10.37 -2.39 -9.24
CA LEU A 186 11.77 -1.97 -9.40
C LEU A 186 12.10 -0.67 -8.64
N ASN A 187 11.11 0.16 -8.38
CA ASN A 187 11.24 1.37 -7.55
C ASN A 187 11.43 1.11 -6.05
N ARG A 188 11.40 -0.14 -5.59
CA ARG A 188 11.59 -0.48 -4.18
C ARG A 188 13.08 -0.60 -3.88
N MET A 189 13.52 -0.15 -2.70
CA MET A 189 14.92 -0.24 -2.26
C MET A 189 15.51 -1.67 -2.36
N GLN A 190 14.68 -2.70 -2.28
CA GLN A 190 15.09 -4.10 -2.43
C GLN A 190 15.42 -4.49 -3.87
N ALA A 191 14.95 -3.75 -4.86
CA ALA A 191 15.21 -3.99 -6.28
C ALA A 191 16.25 -3.02 -6.88
N SER A 192 16.82 -2.13 -6.07
CA SER A 192 17.83 -1.17 -6.54
C SER A 192 19.03 -1.84 -7.19
N HIS A 193 19.44 -3.03 -6.71
CA HIS A 193 20.52 -3.80 -7.30
C HIS A 193 20.20 -4.27 -8.74
N ILE A 194 18.93 -4.53 -9.05
CA ILE A 194 18.51 -4.90 -10.42
C ILE A 194 18.64 -3.68 -11.33
N LEU A 195 18.15 -2.51 -10.88
CA LEU A 195 18.28 -1.27 -11.65
C LEU A 195 19.75 -0.89 -11.90
N HIS A 196 20.62 -1.03 -10.91
CA HIS A 196 22.07 -0.81 -11.10
C HIS A 196 22.65 -1.75 -12.15
N ARG A 197 22.32 -3.05 -12.09
CA ARG A 197 22.81 -4.01 -13.10
C ARG A 197 22.27 -3.72 -14.51
N LEU A 198 21.03 -3.29 -14.63
CA LEU A 198 20.45 -2.86 -15.90
C LEU A 198 21.16 -1.60 -16.43
N ASP A 199 21.49 -0.66 -15.57
CA ASP A 199 22.23 0.56 -15.91
C ASP A 199 23.68 0.24 -16.33
N ASP A 200 24.38 -0.67 -15.63
CA ASP A 200 25.71 -1.14 -15.96
C ASP A 200 25.76 -1.79 -17.37
N LEU A 201 24.68 -2.45 -17.76
CA LEU A 201 24.51 -3.05 -19.10
C LEU A 201 23.92 -2.08 -20.14
N ASN A 202 23.67 -0.84 -19.77
CA ASN A 202 22.98 0.16 -20.61
C ASN A 202 21.56 -0.27 -21.07
N LEU A 203 20.89 -1.14 -20.30
CA LEU A 203 19.52 -1.59 -20.55
C LEU A 203 18.51 -0.66 -19.86
N ARG A 204 18.35 0.54 -20.38
CA ARG A 204 17.55 1.61 -19.75
C ARG A 204 16.08 1.61 -20.14
N THR A 205 15.75 1.05 -21.30
CA THR A 205 14.37 0.99 -21.80
C THR A 205 13.85 -0.44 -21.82
N LEU A 206 12.53 -0.59 -21.81
CA LEU A 206 11.90 -1.92 -21.92
C LEU A 206 12.22 -2.58 -23.26
N GLY A 207 12.31 -1.82 -24.35
CA GLY A 207 12.74 -2.35 -25.65
C GLY A 207 14.14 -2.92 -25.59
N SER A 208 15.10 -2.22 -24.99
CA SER A 208 16.47 -2.74 -24.85
C SER A 208 16.55 -4.03 -24.01
N ILE A 209 15.65 -4.21 -23.04
CA ILE A 209 15.55 -5.45 -22.25
C ILE A 209 14.92 -6.57 -23.09
N ALA A 210 13.87 -6.26 -23.86
CA ALA A 210 13.18 -7.21 -24.71
C ALA A 210 14.07 -7.76 -25.85
N ASP A 211 15.03 -6.97 -26.31
CA ASP A 211 15.97 -7.36 -27.38
C ASP A 211 17.08 -8.31 -26.90
N VAL A 212 17.29 -8.44 -25.59
CA VAL A 212 18.28 -9.35 -25.00
C VAL A 212 17.66 -10.74 -24.81
N SER A 213 18.38 -11.78 -25.19
CA SER A 213 17.89 -13.14 -24.97
C SER A 213 17.72 -13.49 -23.50
N LEU A 214 16.70 -14.30 -23.18
CA LEU A 214 16.42 -14.70 -21.80
C LEU A 214 17.65 -15.33 -21.11
N VAL A 215 18.42 -16.15 -21.83
CA VAL A 215 19.64 -16.81 -21.30
C VAL A 215 20.69 -15.79 -20.88
N GLN A 216 20.88 -14.71 -21.65
CA GLN A 216 21.81 -13.64 -21.30
C GLN A 216 21.32 -12.84 -20.09
N LEU A 217 20.02 -12.55 -20.02
CA LEU A 217 19.43 -11.88 -18.84
C LEU A 217 19.52 -12.75 -17.59
N GLU A 218 19.31 -14.06 -17.69
CA GLU A 218 19.43 -15.00 -16.55
C GLU A 218 20.86 -15.06 -16.01
N ALA A 219 21.85 -15.00 -16.86
CA ALA A 219 23.26 -14.98 -16.44
C ALA A 219 23.60 -13.76 -15.55
N VAL A 220 22.91 -12.63 -15.75
CA VAL A 220 23.16 -11.38 -15.02
C VAL A 220 22.18 -11.15 -13.87
N LEU A 221 20.89 -11.38 -14.09
CA LEU A 221 19.81 -11.05 -13.18
C LEU A 221 19.27 -12.24 -12.38
N GLY A 222 19.70 -13.47 -12.75
CA GLY A 222 19.26 -14.70 -12.10
C GLY A 222 17.74 -14.90 -12.25
N THR A 223 17.09 -15.31 -11.18
CA THR A 223 15.65 -15.65 -11.16
C THR A 223 14.71 -14.50 -11.53
N ALA A 224 15.19 -13.25 -11.51
CA ALA A 224 14.38 -12.10 -11.88
C ALA A 224 14.27 -11.91 -13.42
N ALA A 225 15.15 -12.53 -14.18
CA ALA A 225 15.26 -12.32 -15.62
C ALA A 225 13.99 -12.70 -16.39
N GLY A 226 13.39 -13.86 -16.08
CA GLY A 226 12.17 -14.33 -16.75
C GLY A 226 11.02 -13.35 -16.63
N VAL A 227 10.74 -12.90 -15.41
CA VAL A 227 9.65 -11.94 -15.15
C VAL A 227 9.93 -10.60 -15.83
N LEU A 228 11.16 -10.11 -15.78
CA LEU A 228 11.53 -8.84 -16.40
C LEU A 228 11.45 -8.89 -17.92
N HIS A 229 11.88 -10.00 -18.53
CA HIS A 229 11.78 -10.21 -19.96
C HIS A 229 10.31 -10.28 -20.40
N ASP A 230 9.47 -11.08 -19.71
CA ASP A 230 8.04 -11.16 -20.01
C ASP A 230 7.38 -9.78 -19.91
N TRP A 231 7.69 -9.01 -18.86
CA TRP A 231 7.19 -7.66 -18.71
C TRP A 231 7.67 -6.71 -19.80
N ALA A 232 8.92 -6.85 -20.26
CA ALA A 232 9.48 -6.01 -21.31
C ALA A 232 8.83 -6.26 -22.69
N VAL A 233 8.40 -7.50 -22.97
CA VAL A 233 7.61 -7.85 -24.16
C VAL A 233 6.10 -7.63 -23.98
N GLY A 234 5.65 -7.21 -22.80
CA GLY A 234 4.25 -6.89 -22.54
C GLY A 234 3.40 -8.07 -22.06
N ILE A 235 4.01 -9.13 -21.57
CA ILE A 235 3.33 -10.32 -21.06
C ILE A 235 3.17 -10.18 -19.54
N ASP A 236 1.92 -10.20 -19.07
CA ASP A 236 1.59 -10.26 -17.65
C ASP A 236 0.36 -11.15 -17.45
N HIS A 237 0.58 -12.32 -16.86
CA HIS A 237 -0.46 -13.29 -16.58
C HIS A 237 -1.21 -13.04 -15.28
N SER A 238 -0.82 -12.03 -14.50
CA SER A 238 -1.46 -11.75 -13.22
C SER A 238 -2.94 -11.41 -13.41
N PRO A 239 -3.86 -12.09 -12.70
CA PRO A 239 -5.28 -11.76 -12.76
C PRO A 239 -5.58 -10.49 -11.95
N VAL A 240 -6.65 -9.80 -12.30
CA VAL A 240 -7.28 -8.83 -11.40
C VAL A 240 -7.92 -9.65 -10.28
N ARG A 241 -7.42 -9.45 -9.05
CA ARG A 241 -7.94 -10.16 -7.89
C ARG A 241 -8.97 -9.27 -7.21
N PRO A 242 -10.20 -9.78 -6.96
CA PRO A 242 -11.15 -9.01 -6.19
C PRO A 242 -10.45 -8.47 -4.94
N SER A 243 -10.57 -7.16 -4.73
CA SER A 243 -10.26 -6.59 -3.44
C SER A 243 -11.26 -7.18 -2.45
N VAL A 244 -10.98 -8.38 -1.99
CA VAL A 244 -11.46 -8.74 -0.68
C VAL A 244 -10.77 -7.70 0.18
N ASP A 245 -11.54 -6.74 0.71
CA ASP A 245 -11.13 -5.95 1.85
C ASP A 245 -10.78 -6.99 2.93
N GLN A 246 -9.54 -7.49 2.88
CA GLN A 246 -9.06 -8.28 3.99
C GLN A 246 -8.94 -7.26 5.11
N PRO A 247 -9.86 -7.28 6.04
CA PRO A 247 -9.87 -6.30 7.10
C PRO A 247 -8.48 -6.37 7.74
N LEU A 248 -7.82 -5.23 7.77
CA LEU A 248 -6.48 -5.05 8.30
C LEU A 248 -6.59 -4.16 9.52
N ILE A 249 -6.02 -4.59 10.62
CA ILE A 249 -5.85 -3.74 11.80
C ILE A 249 -4.38 -3.30 11.84
N GLU A 250 -4.15 -2.01 11.67
CA GLU A 250 -2.82 -1.40 11.76
C GLU A 250 -2.73 -0.49 12.96
N GLN A 251 -1.65 -0.62 13.72
CA GLN A 251 -1.27 0.30 14.77
C GLN A 251 0.15 0.81 14.49
N SER A 252 0.34 2.11 14.56
CA SER A 252 1.65 2.71 14.36
C SER A 252 2.04 3.64 15.50
N LEU A 253 3.32 3.69 15.79
CA LEU A 253 3.92 4.56 16.80
C LEU A 253 5.15 5.25 16.22
N THR A 254 5.17 6.57 16.25
CA THR A 254 6.37 7.36 16.00
C THR A 254 7.07 7.60 17.33
N LEU A 255 8.35 7.28 17.38
CA LEU A 255 9.19 7.44 18.57
C LEU A 255 9.74 8.86 18.59
N ASN A 256 9.63 9.53 19.74
CA ASN A 256 10.19 10.86 19.95
C ASN A 256 10.68 10.96 21.42
N PRO A 257 12.02 11.03 21.65
CA PRO A 257 13.11 10.88 20.68
C PRO A 257 13.20 9.49 20.04
N ASP A 258 13.99 9.37 18.95
CA ASP A 258 14.31 8.09 18.33
C ASP A 258 14.97 7.15 19.34
N GLU A 259 14.59 5.88 19.37
CA GLU A 259 14.94 4.91 20.41
C GLU A 259 15.83 3.79 19.89
N ILE A 260 16.72 3.28 20.74
CA ILE A 260 17.61 2.14 20.43
C ILE A 260 17.54 1.05 21.49
N ASP A 261 16.94 1.32 22.63
CA ASP A 261 16.84 0.35 23.72
C ASP A 261 15.80 -0.73 23.38
N ASP A 262 16.29 -1.99 23.30
CA ASP A 262 15.49 -3.16 22.93
C ASP A 262 14.31 -3.36 23.90
N GLN A 263 14.51 -3.13 25.21
CA GLN A 263 13.48 -3.35 26.21
C GLN A 263 12.39 -2.30 26.12
N LEU A 264 12.76 -1.04 25.97
CA LEU A 264 11.80 0.04 25.78
C LEU A 264 10.98 -0.13 24.49
N ILE A 265 11.65 -0.55 23.39
CA ILE A 265 10.98 -0.81 22.12
C ILE A 265 10.01 -1.99 22.26
N LEU A 266 10.44 -3.10 22.87
CA LEU A 266 9.57 -4.27 23.11
C LEU A 266 8.39 -3.93 24.02
N GLY A 267 8.57 -3.11 25.04
CA GLY A 267 7.48 -2.62 25.88
C GLY A 267 6.44 -1.82 25.11
N ARG A 268 6.89 -0.95 24.18
CA ARG A 268 6.01 -0.19 23.29
C ARG A 268 5.29 -1.07 22.27
N LEU A 269 6.00 -2.05 21.72
CA LEU A 269 5.42 -3.05 20.82
C LEU A 269 4.36 -3.90 21.51
N SER A 270 4.59 -4.30 22.75
CA SER A 270 3.60 -5.03 23.55
C SER A 270 2.30 -4.25 23.75
N ARG A 271 2.39 -2.94 23.96
CA ARG A 271 1.21 -2.05 24.02
C ARG A 271 0.46 -1.99 22.69
N LEU A 272 1.16 -2.01 21.55
CA LEU A 272 0.51 -2.05 20.23
C LEU A 272 -0.23 -3.38 20.02
N ILE A 273 0.32 -4.52 20.49
CA ILE A 273 -0.39 -5.81 20.47
C ILE A 273 -1.65 -5.75 21.32
N GLU A 274 -1.59 -5.21 22.53
CA GLU A 274 -2.77 -5.08 23.40
C GLU A 274 -3.89 -4.31 22.70
N ARG A 275 -3.55 -3.21 22.02
CA ARG A 275 -4.53 -2.43 21.23
C ARG A 275 -5.11 -3.22 20.06
N ILE A 276 -4.26 -3.93 19.32
CA ILE A 276 -4.73 -4.78 18.20
C ILE A 276 -5.66 -5.87 18.73
N CYS A 277 -5.31 -6.55 19.81
CA CYS A 277 -6.15 -7.59 20.41
C CYS A 277 -7.49 -7.04 20.91
N ALA A 278 -7.50 -5.86 21.53
CA ALA A 278 -8.73 -5.20 21.96
C ALA A 278 -9.65 -4.91 20.76
N ILE A 279 -9.10 -4.38 19.64
CA ILE A 279 -9.86 -4.13 18.42
C ILE A 279 -10.37 -5.43 17.80
N LEU A 280 -9.55 -6.50 17.77
CA LEU A 280 -9.97 -7.82 17.29
C LEU A 280 -11.17 -8.36 18.07
N ARG A 281 -11.12 -8.28 19.42
CA ARG A 281 -12.22 -8.69 20.30
C ARG A 281 -13.47 -7.85 20.07
N GLN A 282 -13.33 -6.53 19.97
CA GLN A 282 -14.45 -5.63 19.70
C GLN A 282 -15.14 -5.94 18.37
N GLN A 283 -14.35 -6.29 17.34
CA GLN A 283 -14.86 -6.66 16.02
C GLN A 283 -15.28 -8.13 15.89
N ARG A 284 -15.12 -8.92 16.95
CA ARG A 284 -15.35 -10.40 16.98
C ARG A 284 -14.58 -11.10 15.86
N ARG A 285 -13.29 -10.78 15.73
CA ARG A 285 -12.38 -11.33 14.70
C ARG A 285 -11.13 -11.95 15.32
N ILE A 286 -10.53 -12.84 14.55
CA ILE A 286 -9.22 -13.44 14.82
C ILE A 286 -8.27 -13.07 13.69
N CYS A 287 -6.98 -12.92 13.97
CA CYS A 287 -5.96 -12.71 12.96
C CYS A 287 -5.10 -13.96 12.75
N ARG A 288 -4.70 -14.22 11.51
CA ARG A 288 -3.79 -15.33 11.17
C ARG A 288 -2.41 -14.86 10.73
N ARG A 289 -2.21 -13.58 10.49
CA ARG A 289 -0.90 -13.04 10.12
C ARG A 289 -0.59 -11.78 10.92
N LEU A 290 0.62 -11.75 11.47
CA LEU A 290 1.18 -10.57 12.13
C LEU A 290 2.39 -10.07 11.33
N SER A 291 2.44 -8.77 11.05
CA SER A 291 3.52 -8.13 10.29
C SER A 291 4.07 -6.95 11.09
N LEU A 292 5.38 -6.85 11.16
CA LEU A 292 6.09 -5.77 11.83
C LEU A 292 6.96 -5.04 10.82
N ALA A 293 6.81 -3.71 10.74
CA ALA A 293 7.70 -2.84 9.99
C ALA A 293 8.39 -1.85 10.95
N LEU A 294 9.71 -1.76 10.87
CA LEU A 294 10.56 -0.86 11.65
C LEU A 294 11.26 0.12 10.72
N ARG A 295 11.07 1.40 10.95
CA ARG A 295 11.77 2.46 10.24
C ARG A 295 12.86 3.06 11.13
N HIS A 296 14.09 2.99 10.67
CA HIS A 296 15.24 3.55 11.35
C HIS A 296 15.39 5.05 11.09
N SER A 297 16.19 5.74 11.90
CA SER A 297 16.49 7.17 11.76
C SER A 297 17.24 7.52 10.46
N ASP A 298 17.92 6.54 9.85
CA ASP A 298 18.54 6.65 8.52
C ASP A 298 17.57 6.36 7.38
N HIS A 299 16.25 6.34 7.67
CA HIS A 299 15.14 6.07 6.75
C HIS A 299 15.10 4.66 6.15
N VAL A 300 15.98 3.75 6.56
CA VAL A 300 15.91 2.35 6.16
C VAL A 300 14.72 1.69 6.86
N GLU A 301 13.85 1.04 6.08
CA GLU A 301 12.71 0.28 6.58
C GLU A 301 13.00 -1.21 6.49
N ARG A 302 12.68 -1.95 7.56
CA ARG A 302 12.77 -3.40 7.63
C ARG A 302 11.41 -3.96 8.00
N MET A 303 10.98 -4.97 7.28
CA MET A 303 9.70 -5.63 7.51
C MET A 303 9.89 -7.13 7.62
N ALA A 304 9.16 -7.74 8.57
CA ALA A 304 9.01 -9.18 8.69
C ALA A 304 7.54 -9.51 8.96
N GLN A 305 7.14 -10.70 8.55
CA GLN A 305 5.80 -11.22 8.76
C GLN A 305 5.84 -12.66 9.25
N HIS A 306 4.80 -13.07 9.97
CA HIS A 306 4.62 -14.42 10.46
C HIS A 306 3.16 -14.85 10.27
N LEU A 307 2.97 -16.00 9.64
CA LEU A 307 1.66 -16.63 9.50
C LEU A 307 1.45 -17.58 10.68
N LEU A 308 0.40 -17.36 11.45
CA LEU A 308 0.01 -18.18 12.58
C LEU A 308 -0.65 -19.48 12.07
N PRO A 309 -0.37 -20.63 12.66
CA PRO A 309 -1.04 -21.89 12.31
C PRO A 309 -2.54 -21.83 12.59
N HIS A 310 -2.93 -21.13 13.64
CA HIS A 310 -4.33 -20.89 14.01
C HIS A 310 -4.58 -19.40 14.20
N GLY A 311 -5.82 -18.96 13.86
CA GLY A 311 -6.23 -17.58 14.10
C GLY A 311 -6.38 -17.31 15.60
N THR A 312 -5.92 -16.16 16.05
CA THR A 312 -6.00 -15.75 17.46
C THR A 312 -6.34 -14.27 17.60
N TYR A 313 -6.89 -13.88 18.74
CA TYR A 313 -7.06 -12.51 19.20
C TYR A 313 -6.39 -12.27 20.56
N TRP A 314 -5.59 -13.24 21.00
CA TRP A 314 -5.04 -13.23 22.35
C TRP A 314 -3.59 -12.79 22.38
N GLU A 315 -3.30 -11.92 23.35
CA GLU A 315 -1.99 -11.32 23.55
C GLU A 315 -0.90 -12.34 23.81
N ALA A 316 -1.21 -13.41 24.58
CA ALA A 316 -0.24 -14.45 24.92
C ALA A 316 0.28 -15.24 23.71
N ASP A 317 -0.55 -15.38 22.67
CA ASP A 317 -0.16 -16.07 21.42
C ASP A 317 0.65 -15.15 20.52
N LEU A 318 0.31 -13.86 20.48
CA LEU A 318 0.95 -12.89 19.60
C LEU A 318 2.29 -12.36 20.14
N GLN A 319 2.47 -12.32 21.46
CA GLN A 319 3.71 -11.86 22.11
C GLN A 319 4.96 -12.63 21.69
N PRO A 320 5.01 -13.98 21.70
CA PRO A 320 6.16 -14.73 21.25
C PRO A 320 6.49 -14.46 19.77
N VAL A 321 5.45 -14.34 18.93
CA VAL A 321 5.59 -14.03 17.51
C VAL A 321 6.17 -12.64 17.32
N LEU A 322 5.70 -11.67 18.10
CA LEU A 322 6.23 -10.30 18.08
C LEU A 322 7.74 -10.26 18.38
N VAL A 323 8.18 -10.97 19.43
CA VAL A 323 9.60 -11.05 19.80
C VAL A 323 10.44 -11.64 18.67
N GLN A 324 9.93 -12.68 18.00
CA GLN A 324 10.59 -13.26 16.83
C GLN A 324 10.67 -12.28 15.65
N LEU A 325 9.59 -11.56 15.37
CA LEU A 325 9.54 -10.55 14.31
C LEU A 325 10.50 -9.41 14.61
N PHE A 326 10.53 -8.94 15.85
CA PHE A 326 11.46 -7.90 16.29
C PHE A 326 12.92 -8.33 16.10
N ALA A 327 13.29 -9.53 16.54
CA ALA A 327 14.65 -10.06 16.35
C ALA A 327 15.06 -10.20 14.87
N ARG A 328 14.08 -10.45 13.96
CA ARG A 328 14.33 -10.49 12.51
C ARG A 328 14.53 -9.10 11.90
N CYS A 329 13.78 -8.11 12.35
CA CYS A 329 13.80 -6.75 11.81
C CYS A 329 14.92 -5.89 12.42
N PHE A 330 15.12 -6.01 13.74
CA PHE A 330 16.05 -5.17 14.50
C PHE A 330 17.44 -5.82 14.63
N ARG A 331 18.13 -5.96 13.49
CA ARG A 331 19.49 -6.49 13.43
C ARG A 331 20.57 -5.41 13.43
N ARG A 332 20.20 -4.18 13.08
CA ARG A 332 21.08 -3.03 13.01
C ARG A 332 20.92 -2.20 14.28
N ARG A 333 22.05 -1.84 14.91
CA ARG A 333 22.03 -0.93 16.06
C ARG A 333 21.93 0.53 15.63
N VAL A 334 20.85 0.87 14.91
CA VAL A 334 20.50 2.22 14.50
C VAL A 334 19.16 2.56 15.15
N ARG A 335 19.04 3.77 15.68
CA ARG A 335 17.83 4.23 16.36
C ARG A 335 16.59 4.06 15.48
N LEU A 336 15.47 3.69 16.10
CA LEU A 336 14.16 3.57 15.44
C LEU A 336 13.40 4.88 15.54
N GLN A 337 12.83 5.30 14.41
CA GLN A 337 11.97 6.46 14.29
C GLN A 337 10.49 6.08 14.36
N ARG A 338 10.11 4.98 13.69
CA ARG A 338 8.70 4.56 13.59
C ARG A 338 8.56 3.06 13.63
N ILE A 339 7.49 2.61 14.30
CA ILE A 339 7.07 1.23 14.40
C ILE A 339 5.68 1.13 13.78
N ILE A 340 5.45 0.12 12.94
CA ILE A 340 4.14 -0.20 12.39
C ILE A 340 3.89 -1.69 12.63
N LEU A 341 2.79 -2.00 13.30
CA LEU A 341 2.35 -3.37 13.55
C LEU A 341 1.00 -3.60 12.88
N ARG A 342 0.89 -4.69 12.11
CA ARG A 342 -0.31 -5.04 11.34
C ARG A 342 -0.77 -6.44 11.69
N ALA A 343 -2.06 -6.59 11.94
CA ALA A 343 -2.76 -7.86 11.99
C ALA A 343 -3.66 -7.96 10.76
N ASP A 344 -3.46 -8.98 9.95
CA ASP A 344 -4.22 -9.22 8.74
C ASP A 344 -4.62 -10.70 8.61
N CYS A 345 -5.24 -11.09 7.48
CA CYS A 345 -5.94 -12.37 7.34
C CYS A 345 -6.97 -12.53 8.47
N LEU A 346 -7.82 -11.50 8.64
CA LEU A 346 -8.82 -11.48 9.68
C LEU A 346 -10.01 -12.36 9.30
N GLU A 347 -10.31 -13.34 10.16
CA GLU A 347 -11.45 -14.24 10.04
C GLU A 347 -12.50 -13.89 11.11
N PRO A 348 -13.80 -14.13 10.88
CA PRO A 348 -14.80 -14.02 11.93
C PRO A 348 -14.46 -15.01 13.07
N LEU A 349 -14.68 -14.58 14.31
CA LEU A 349 -14.60 -15.50 15.45
C LEU A 349 -15.73 -16.53 15.30
N ALA A 350 -15.38 -17.77 14.93
CA ALA A 350 -16.35 -18.85 14.80
C ALA A 350 -16.89 -19.23 16.18
N GLU A 351 -18.19 -19.17 16.38
CA GLU A 351 -18.88 -19.67 17.57
C GLU A 351 -19.08 -21.20 17.52
N GLN A 352 -18.94 -21.78 16.33
CA GLN A 352 -19.16 -23.21 16.13
C GLN A 352 -17.86 -23.98 16.31
N LEU A 353 -17.82 -24.85 17.31
CA LEU A 353 -16.75 -25.83 17.48
C LEU A 353 -16.73 -26.77 16.28
N ARG A 354 -15.59 -26.89 15.61
CA ARG A 354 -15.39 -27.90 14.56
C ARG A 354 -15.38 -29.29 15.19
N LEU A 355 -16.18 -30.20 14.63
CA LEU A 355 -16.44 -31.53 15.22
C LEU A 355 -15.21 -32.44 15.20
N PHE A 356 -14.18 -32.13 14.39
CA PHE A 356 -13.02 -32.99 14.12
C PHE A 356 -11.65 -32.30 14.30
N ASP A 357 -11.62 -31.09 14.86
CA ASP A 357 -10.34 -30.47 15.22
C ASP A 357 -9.84 -31.08 16.54
N GLU A 358 -8.58 -31.50 16.56
CA GLU A 358 -7.88 -31.82 17.82
C GLU A 358 -8.02 -30.63 18.79
N PRO A 359 -8.04 -30.83 20.10
CA PRO A 359 -8.20 -29.77 21.10
C PRO A 359 -6.96 -28.87 21.18
N ALA A 360 -6.50 -28.38 20.03
CA ALA A 360 -5.45 -27.38 19.92
C ALA A 360 -6.05 -26.03 20.23
N MET A 361 -5.92 -25.59 21.48
CA MET A 361 -6.14 -24.25 21.96
C MET A 361 -7.56 -23.69 21.85
N THR A 362 -8.52 -24.33 22.46
CA THR A 362 -9.65 -23.62 23.02
C THR A 362 -9.10 -22.53 23.93
N VAL A 363 -9.27 -21.26 23.55
CA VAL A 363 -9.05 -20.12 24.46
C VAL A 363 -9.69 -20.50 25.80
N GLN A 364 -8.87 -20.66 26.83
CA GLN A 364 -9.41 -21.10 28.11
C GLN A 364 -10.49 -20.10 28.54
N PRO A 365 -11.71 -20.53 28.90
CA PRO A 365 -12.82 -19.62 29.21
C PRO A 365 -12.48 -18.57 30.26
N ALA A 366 -11.54 -18.89 31.15
CA ALA A 366 -11.02 -17.99 32.17
C ALA A 366 -10.18 -16.84 31.58
N SER A 367 -9.36 -17.12 30.57
CA SER A 367 -8.50 -16.12 29.92
C SER A 367 -9.32 -15.14 29.08
N HIS A 368 -10.35 -15.63 28.42
CA HIS A 368 -11.26 -14.78 27.65
C HIS A 368 -12.03 -13.79 28.56
N ARG A 369 -12.56 -14.28 29.69
CA ARG A 369 -13.23 -13.43 30.68
C ARG A 369 -12.28 -12.38 31.24
N LEU A 370 -11.04 -12.76 31.55
CA LEU A 370 -10.02 -11.83 32.03
C LEU A 370 -9.74 -10.72 31.03
N SER A 371 -9.56 -11.04 29.75
CA SER A 371 -9.30 -10.05 28.70
C SER A 371 -10.46 -9.05 28.55
N LEU A 372 -11.71 -9.53 28.59
CA LEU A 372 -12.88 -8.66 28.54
C LEU A 372 -12.97 -7.71 29.76
N VAL A 373 -12.64 -8.20 30.96
CA VAL A 373 -12.60 -7.38 32.16
C VAL A 373 -11.50 -6.32 32.08
N LEU A 374 -10.32 -6.69 31.59
CA LEU A 374 -9.20 -5.77 31.40
C LEU A 374 -9.56 -4.68 30.38
N ASP A 375 -10.20 -5.07 29.26
CA ASP A 375 -10.68 -4.09 28.25
C ASP A 375 -11.74 -3.13 28.84
N ALA A 376 -12.67 -3.65 29.63
CA ALA A 376 -13.68 -2.81 30.31
C ALA A 376 -13.06 -1.83 31.31
N ILE A 377 -12.05 -2.25 32.06
CA ILE A 377 -11.32 -1.38 32.99
C ILE A 377 -10.55 -0.29 32.20
N ARG A 378 -9.86 -0.67 31.13
CA ARG A 378 -9.15 0.29 30.28
C ARG A 378 -10.10 1.29 29.61
N ALA A 379 -11.26 0.86 29.14
CA ALA A 379 -12.29 1.74 28.58
C ALA A 379 -12.81 2.75 29.60
N LYS A 380 -12.96 2.35 30.88
CA LYS A 380 -13.51 3.18 31.93
C LYS A 380 -12.48 4.13 32.58
N PHE A 381 -11.25 3.66 32.78
CA PHE A 381 -10.21 4.36 33.54
C PHE A 381 -9.00 4.79 32.70
N GLY A 382 -9.02 4.53 31.39
CA GLY A 382 -7.94 4.86 30.44
C GLY A 382 -6.96 3.69 30.24
N GLU A 383 -6.26 3.73 29.11
CA GLU A 383 -5.34 2.67 28.67
C GLU A 383 -4.18 2.39 29.65
N ARG A 384 -3.84 3.35 30.52
CA ARG A 384 -2.76 3.24 31.52
C ARG A 384 -3.21 2.67 32.85
N ALA A 385 -4.50 2.44 33.06
CA ALA A 385 -5.04 1.96 34.32
C ALA A 385 -4.52 0.58 34.73
N ILE A 386 -4.30 -0.30 33.73
CA ILE A 386 -3.71 -1.62 33.92
C ILE A 386 -2.69 -1.89 32.80
N ALA A 387 -1.47 -2.21 33.19
CA ALA A 387 -0.39 -2.62 32.29
C ALA A 387 0.18 -3.99 32.69
N TRP A 388 0.59 -4.77 31.72
CA TRP A 388 1.35 -5.99 31.99
C TRP A 388 2.74 -5.60 32.51
N GLY A 389 3.28 -6.36 33.46
CA GLY A 389 4.59 -6.05 34.08
C GLY A 389 5.74 -5.86 33.09
N LYS A 390 5.65 -6.48 31.90
CA LYS A 390 6.61 -6.30 30.78
C LYS A 390 6.46 -4.98 30.03
N THR A 391 5.39 -4.22 30.28
CA THR A 391 5.09 -2.94 29.62
C THR A 391 5.32 -1.73 30.54
N LEU A 392 5.77 -1.96 31.75
CA LEU A 392 6.18 -0.90 32.67
C LEU A 392 7.50 -0.27 32.19
N PRO A 393 7.65 1.07 32.31
CA PRO A 393 8.85 1.81 31.88
C PRO A 393 10.07 1.39 32.69
#